data_212e2c3a849e3109668f5a55eb8a797b
#
_entry.id   212e2c3a849e3109668f5a55eb8a797b
#
_cell.length_a   1.000
_cell.length_b   1.000
_cell.length_c   1.000
_cell.angle_alpha   90.00
_cell.angle_beta   90.00
_cell.angle_gamma   90.00
#
_symmetry.space_group_name_H-M   'P 1'
#
loop_
_entity.id
_entity.type
_entity.pdbx_description
1 polymer ?
#
loop_
_entity_poly.entity_id
_entity_poly.type
_entity_poly.pdbx_seq_one_letter_code
_entity_poly.pdbx_strand_id
1 'polypeptide(L)'
;MSAIGIDLGTTYSCVGVFRHNRVDIIANDMGNRTTPSYVAFTDEERLVGDAAKNQAAMNPTNTVFDAKRMIGRKFSDPIVQKDMQHWPFKVVRGDADRPRIQVQWKGETKQFYPEEISAMVL
;
A
#
# COMPACT_ATOMS: atom_id res chain seq x y z
N MET A 1 -20.00 -22.73 9.94
CA MET A 1 -18.59 -22.30 9.98
C MET A 1 -18.41 -21.11 9.05
N SER A 2 -17.71 -20.08 9.52
CA SER A 2 -17.39 -18.91 8.71
C SER A 2 -15.90 -18.81 8.53
N ALA A 3 -15.48 -18.37 7.36
CA ALA A 3 -14.09 -18.10 7.04
C ALA A 3 -14.00 -16.78 6.29
N ILE A 4 -12.86 -16.11 6.42
CA ILE A 4 -12.56 -14.91 5.63
C ILE A 4 -11.38 -15.16 4.73
N GLY A 5 -11.39 -14.51 3.57
CA GLY A 5 -10.28 -14.49 2.65
C GLY A 5 -9.93 -13.05 2.32
N ILE A 6 -8.64 -12.78 2.22
CA ILE A 6 -8.15 -11.46 1.84
C ILE A 6 -7.33 -11.61 0.59
N ASP A 7 -7.65 -10.84 -0.44
CA ASP A 7 -6.83 -10.68 -1.63
C ASP A 7 -6.08 -9.36 -1.51
N LEU A 8 -4.81 -9.45 -1.18
CA LEU A 8 -3.93 -8.28 -1.08
C LEU A 8 -3.25 -8.07 -2.43
N GLY A 9 -3.93 -7.36 -3.32
CA GLY A 9 -3.45 -7.11 -4.66
C GLY A 9 -2.49 -5.94 -4.76
N THR A 10 -1.78 -5.86 -5.89
CA THR A 10 -0.85 -4.76 -6.17
C THR A 10 -1.58 -3.42 -6.27
N THR A 11 -2.72 -3.41 -6.93
CA THR A 11 -3.49 -2.19 -7.22
C THR A 11 -4.70 -2.05 -6.28
N TYR A 12 -5.42 -3.14 -6.07
CA TYR A 12 -6.60 -3.19 -5.21
C TYR A 12 -6.57 -4.41 -4.32
N SER A 13 -7.18 -4.28 -3.16
CA SER A 13 -7.36 -5.36 -2.20
C SER A 13 -8.85 -5.56 -1.94
N CYS A 14 -9.22 -6.76 -1.51
CA CYS A 14 -10.59 -7.02 -1.10
C CYS A 14 -10.62 -8.08 0.00
N VAL A 15 -11.74 -8.12 0.72
CA VAL A 15 -12.01 -9.14 1.72
C VAL A 15 -13.35 -9.79 1.45
N GLY A 16 -13.37 -11.10 1.52
CA GLY A 16 -14.58 -11.89 1.36
C GLY A 16 -14.85 -12.71 2.61
N VAL A 17 -16.11 -12.98 2.88
CA VAL A 17 -16.54 -13.90 3.93
C VAL A 17 -17.26 -15.08 3.31
N PHE A 18 -16.86 -16.27 3.72
CA PHE A 18 -17.55 -17.50 3.33
C PHE A 18 -18.55 -17.86 4.43
N ARG A 19 -19.84 -17.83 4.06
CA ARG A 19 -20.92 -18.22 4.96
C ARG A 19 -22.13 -18.63 4.11
N HIS A 20 -22.97 -19.49 4.66
CA HIS A 20 -24.17 -19.98 3.96
C HIS A 20 -23.86 -20.53 2.56
N ASN A 21 -22.74 -21.28 2.44
CA ASN A 21 -22.26 -21.92 1.22
C ASN A 21 -21.93 -20.97 0.07
N ARG A 22 -21.62 -19.72 0.37
CA ARG A 22 -21.18 -18.76 -0.66
C ARG A 22 -20.20 -17.74 -0.11
N VAL A 23 -19.52 -17.06 -1.03
CA VAL A 23 -18.59 -15.97 -0.70
C VAL A 23 -19.30 -14.65 -0.97
N ASP A 24 -19.31 -13.78 0.04
CA ASP A 24 -19.76 -12.40 -0.10
C ASP A 24 -18.56 -11.48 0.04
N ILE A 25 -18.34 -10.61 -0.93
CA ILE A 25 -17.29 -9.59 -0.86
C ILE A 25 -17.82 -8.41 -0.05
N ILE A 26 -17.07 -8.02 0.98
CA ILE A 26 -17.50 -7.00 1.93
C ILE A 26 -17.08 -5.62 1.44
N ALA A 27 -18.03 -4.66 1.49
CA ALA A 27 -17.76 -3.28 1.15
C ALA A 27 -16.94 -2.59 2.24
N ASN A 28 -16.06 -1.68 1.84
CA ASN A 28 -15.29 -0.84 2.78
C ASN A 28 -16.13 0.36 3.28
N ASP A 29 -15.50 1.24 4.07
CA ASP A 29 -16.15 2.42 4.64
C ASP A 29 -16.74 3.35 3.59
N MET A 30 -16.21 3.33 2.39
CA MET A 30 -16.67 4.17 1.26
C MET A 30 -17.74 3.47 0.41
N GLY A 31 -18.15 2.26 0.78
CA GLY A 31 -19.15 1.49 0.06
C GLY A 31 -18.59 0.73 -1.14
N ASN A 32 -17.28 0.63 -1.29
CA ASN A 32 -16.63 -0.07 -2.40
C ASN A 32 -16.23 -1.47 -2.01
N ARG A 33 -16.38 -2.42 -2.91
CA ARG A 33 -16.02 -3.84 -2.68
C ARG A 33 -14.55 -4.12 -2.90
N THR A 34 -13.84 -3.21 -3.55
CA THR A 34 -12.38 -3.23 -3.65
C THR A 34 -11.84 -1.97 -3.02
N THR A 35 -10.66 -2.08 -2.40
CA THR A 35 -9.99 -0.97 -1.73
C THR A 35 -8.64 -0.74 -2.43
N PRO A 36 -8.35 0.48 -2.87
CA PRO A 36 -7.03 0.76 -3.44
C PRO A 36 -5.92 0.38 -2.45
N SER A 37 -4.90 -0.29 -2.93
CA SER A 37 -3.73 -0.65 -2.13
C SER A 37 -2.80 0.57 -1.99
N TYR A 38 -3.33 1.64 -1.41
CA TYR A 38 -2.71 2.94 -1.26
C TYR A 38 -2.63 3.33 0.20
N VAL A 39 -1.52 3.94 0.58
CA VAL A 39 -1.31 4.54 1.91
C VAL A 39 -0.72 5.92 1.71
N ALA A 40 -1.31 6.93 2.33
CA ALA A 40 -0.81 8.30 2.27
C ALA A 40 -0.48 8.82 3.66
N PHE A 41 0.52 9.67 3.72
CA PHE A 41 1.01 10.27 4.95
C PHE A 41 0.89 11.79 4.85
N THR A 42 0.22 12.39 5.81
CA THR A 42 0.02 13.84 5.87
C THR A 42 0.61 14.40 7.16
N ASP A 43 0.55 15.70 7.33
CA ASP A 43 1.00 16.34 8.58
C ASP A 43 0.14 15.94 9.79
N GLU A 44 -1.07 15.47 9.55
CA GLU A 44 -2.04 15.19 10.60
C GLU A 44 -2.31 13.71 10.79
N GLU A 45 -2.29 12.91 9.71
CA GLU A 45 -2.77 11.54 9.79
C GLU A 45 -2.15 10.63 8.72
N ARG A 46 -2.47 9.35 8.84
CA ARG A 46 -2.22 8.33 7.82
C ARG A 46 -3.55 7.95 7.18
N LEU A 47 -3.60 7.99 5.86
CA LEU A 47 -4.78 7.61 5.09
C LEU A 47 -4.54 6.27 4.40
N VAL A 48 -5.57 5.44 4.28
CA VAL A 48 -5.50 4.14 3.65
C VAL A 48 -6.66 3.98 2.68
N GLY A 49 -6.41 3.32 1.54
CA GLY A 49 -7.44 2.98 0.58
C GLY A 49 -7.94 4.16 -0.22
N ASP A 50 -9.25 4.30 -0.35
CA ASP A 50 -9.87 5.34 -1.16
C ASP A 50 -9.46 6.75 -0.74
N ALA A 51 -9.40 7.01 0.56
CA ALA A 51 -8.98 8.31 1.09
C ALA A 51 -7.55 8.64 0.67
N ALA A 52 -6.65 7.66 0.68
CA ALA A 52 -5.27 7.83 0.23
C ALA A 52 -5.21 8.11 -1.27
N LYS A 53 -5.90 7.32 -2.07
CA LYS A 53 -5.90 7.47 -3.52
C LYS A 53 -6.51 8.79 -3.95
N ASN A 54 -7.60 9.23 -3.31
CA ASN A 54 -8.31 10.44 -3.68
C ASN A 54 -7.50 11.73 -3.50
N GLN A 55 -6.51 11.73 -2.61
CA GLN A 55 -5.63 12.89 -2.40
C GLN A 55 -4.24 12.74 -3.05
N ALA A 56 -4.01 11.66 -3.80
CA ALA A 56 -2.68 11.36 -4.37
C ALA A 56 -2.15 12.49 -5.26
N ALA A 57 -3.00 13.10 -6.08
CA ALA A 57 -2.59 14.19 -6.97
C ALA A 57 -2.09 15.42 -6.22
N MET A 58 -2.58 15.64 -4.99
CA MET A 58 -2.19 16.78 -4.15
C MET A 58 -1.03 16.46 -3.20
N ASN A 59 -0.69 15.20 -3.05
CA ASN A 59 0.35 14.75 -2.12
C ASN A 59 1.12 13.56 -2.72
N PRO A 60 1.69 13.71 -3.92
CA PRO A 60 2.27 12.56 -4.64
C PRO A 60 3.49 11.96 -3.96
N THR A 61 4.33 12.78 -3.33
CA THR A 61 5.58 12.30 -2.73
C THR A 61 5.37 11.50 -1.43
N ASN A 62 4.21 11.61 -0.82
CA ASN A 62 3.87 10.91 0.42
C ASN A 62 2.67 9.97 0.27
N THR A 63 2.32 9.63 -0.95
CA THR A 63 1.27 8.66 -1.25
C THR A 63 1.91 7.43 -1.88
N VAL A 64 1.83 6.31 -1.18
CA VAL A 64 2.53 5.07 -1.55
C VAL A 64 1.55 4.07 -2.14
N PHE A 65 1.93 3.49 -3.25
CA PHE A 65 1.20 2.42 -3.94
C PHE A 65 2.20 1.45 -4.56
N ASP A 66 1.74 0.35 -5.13
CA ASP A 66 2.59 -0.68 -5.75
C ASP A 66 3.61 -1.31 -4.77
N ALA A 67 3.37 -1.25 -3.48
CA ALA A 67 4.30 -1.83 -2.51
C ALA A 67 4.55 -3.32 -2.76
N LYS A 68 3.55 -4.05 -3.21
CA LYS A 68 3.66 -5.48 -3.52
C LYS A 68 4.69 -5.77 -4.61
N ARG A 69 4.95 -4.82 -5.50
CA ARG A 69 5.97 -4.97 -6.55
C ARG A 69 7.39 -4.99 -5.99
N MET A 70 7.59 -4.51 -4.77
CA MET A 70 8.89 -4.48 -4.09
C MET A 70 9.07 -5.62 -3.08
N ILE A 71 7.99 -6.24 -2.63
CA ILE A 71 8.05 -7.30 -1.61
C ILE A 71 8.86 -8.48 -2.15
N GLY A 72 9.83 -8.92 -1.34
CA GLY A 72 10.70 -10.04 -1.69
C GLY A 72 11.82 -9.69 -2.67
N ARG A 73 11.95 -8.44 -3.08
CA ARG A 73 12.98 -7.98 -4.00
C ARG A 73 14.03 -7.16 -3.28
N LYS A 74 15.22 -7.12 -3.87
CA LYS A 74 16.30 -6.25 -3.38
C LYS A 74 16.20 -4.88 -4.02
N PHE A 75 16.76 -3.86 -3.36
CA PHE A 75 16.81 -2.51 -3.91
C PHE A 75 17.52 -2.47 -5.26
N SER A 76 18.61 -3.23 -5.41
CA SER A 76 19.38 -3.30 -6.65
C SER A 76 18.72 -4.14 -7.76
N ASP A 77 17.58 -4.79 -7.48
CA ASP A 77 16.85 -5.57 -8.50
C ASP A 77 16.51 -4.64 -9.67
N PRO A 78 16.82 -5.04 -10.94
CA PRO A 78 16.53 -4.22 -12.10
C PRO A 78 15.05 -3.85 -12.24
N ILE A 79 14.15 -4.71 -11.80
CA ILE A 79 12.70 -4.43 -11.83
C ILE A 79 12.37 -3.29 -10.88
N VAL A 80 12.92 -3.30 -9.66
CA VAL A 80 12.72 -2.22 -8.69
C VAL A 80 13.30 -0.91 -9.21
N GLN A 81 14.53 -0.95 -9.75
CA GLN A 81 15.19 0.24 -10.31
C GLN A 81 14.40 0.84 -11.46
N LYS A 82 13.82 0.02 -12.32
CA LYS A 82 12.99 0.46 -13.42
C LYS A 82 11.67 1.08 -12.91
N ASP A 83 11.01 0.42 -11.97
CA ASP A 83 9.75 0.90 -11.41
C ASP A 83 9.92 2.22 -10.65
N MET A 84 11.06 2.42 -9.99
CA MET A 84 11.37 3.66 -9.27
C MET A 84 11.31 4.90 -10.15
N GLN A 85 11.51 4.76 -11.45
CA GLN A 85 11.44 5.88 -12.39
C GLN A 85 10.01 6.38 -12.56
N HIS A 86 9.02 5.58 -12.21
CA HIS A 86 7.60 5.89 -12.39
C HIS A 86 6.88 6.27 -11.09
N TRP A 87 7.49 5.98 -9.94
CA TRP A 87 6.87 6.30 -8.65
C TRP A 87 7.22 7.72 -8.21
N PRO A 88 6.22 8.54 -7.83
CA PRO A 88 6.48 9.88 -7.32
C PRO A 88 7.04 9.88 -5.89
N PHE A 89 6.85 8.81 -5.13
CA PHE A 89 7.42 8.66 -3.80
C PHE A 89 8.88 8.16 -3.88
N LYS A 90 9.63 8.39 -2.82
CA LYS A 90 11.05 8.05 -2.78
C LYS A 90 11.27 6.65 -2.24
N VAL A 91 12.10 5.88 -2.92
CA VAL A 91 12.58 4.58 -2.48
C VAL A 91 14.08 4.67 -2.25
N VAL A 92 14.55 4.19 -1.10
CA VAL A 92 15.95 4.22 -0.72
C VAL A 92 16.45 2.83 -0.38
N ARG A 93 17.77 2.64 -0.42
CA ARG A 93 18.39 1.39 0.00
C ARG A 93 18.40 1.29 1.51
N GLY A 94 17.83 0.23 2.06
CA GLY A 94 17.90 -0.11 3.46
C GLY A 94 18.93 -1.20 3.74
N ASP A 95 18.91 -1.73 4.95
CA ASP A 95 19.80 -2.82 5.36
C ASP A 95 19.63 -4.04 4.47
N ALA A 96 20.73 -4.76 4.21
CA ALA A 96 20.75 -5.98 3.38
C ALA A 96 20.21 -5.74 1.95
N ASP A 97 20.41 -4.54 1.41
CA ASP A 97 19.94 -4.17 0.07
C ASP A 97 18.42 -4.29 -0.08
N ARG A 98 17.68 -4.05 1.01
CA ARG A 98 16.22 -4.06 0.99
C ARG A 98 15.69 -2.68 0.63
N PRO A 99 14.67 -2.58 -0.25
CA PRO A 99 14.08 -1.27 -0.53
C PRO A 99 13.31 -0.75 0.68
N ARG A 100 13.42 0.54 0.94
CA ARG A 100 12.61 1.26 1.93
C ARG A 100 11.93 2.43 1.25
N ILE A 101 10.70 2.68 1.63
CA ILE A 101 9.93 3.82 1.13
C ILE A 101 10.07 4.96 2.13
N GLN A 102 10.50 6.13 1.65
CA GLN A 102 10.71 7.30 2.50
C GLN A 102 9.61 8.33 2.27
N VAL A 103 8.99 8.76 3.34
CA VAL A 103 7.90 9.74 3.31
C VAL A 103 8.08 10.77 4.41
N GLN A 104 7.38 11.88 4.29
CA GLN A 104 7.23 12.87 5.35
C GLN A 104 5.88 12.62 6.03
N TRP A 105 5.91 12.39 7.34
CA TRP A 105 4.72 12.11 8.12
C TRP A 105 4.78 12.90 9.43
N LYS A 106 3.77 13.74 9.66
CA LYS A 106 3.70 14.59 10.86
C LYS A 106 4.97 15.43 11.07
N GLY A 107 5.49 15.97 9.98
CA GLY A 107 6.69 16.80 10.00
C GLY A 107 8.01 16.05 10.15
N GLU A 108 8.00 14.73 10.12
CA GLU A 108 9.20 13.90 10.28
C GLU A 108 9.42 13.01 9.06
N THR A 109 10.69 12.77 8.75
CA THR A 109 11.07 11.79 7.74
C THR A 109 10.95 10.38 8.31
N LYS A 110 10.14 9.54 7.69
CA LYS A 110 9.95 8.15 8.07
C LYS A 110 10.29 7.23 6.92
N GLN A 111 10.79 6.04 7.24
CA GLN A 111 11.08 5.00 6.26
C GLN A 111 10.34 3.72 6.63
N PHE A 112 9.75 3.09 5.62
CA PHE A 112 8.98 1.86 5.81
C PHE A 112 9.44 0.80 4.82
N TYR A 113 9.45 -0.45 5.24
CA TYR A 113 9.58 -1.58 4.32
C TYR A 113 8.26 -1.76 3.54
N PRO A 114 8.30 -2.29 2.32
CA PRO A 114 7.09 -2.56 1.56
C PRO A 114 6.06 -3.42 2.30
N GLU A 115 6.53 -4.39 3.09
CA GLU A 115 5.67 -5.25 3.90
C GLU A 115 4.90 -4.45 4.95
N GLU A 116 5.52 -3.41 5.51
CA GLU A 116 4.86 -2.53 6.48
C GLU A 116 3.75 -1.72 5.82
N ILE A 117 3.97 -1.24 4.60
CA ILE A 117 2.94 -0.53 3.82
C ILE A 117 1.77 -1.47 3.52
N SER A 118 2.05 -2.68 3.05
CA SER A 118 1.00 -3.67 2.78
C SER A 118 0.21 -4.04 4.03
N ALA A 119 0.88 -4.13 5.18
CA ALA A 119 0.21 -4.38 6.45
C ALA A 119 -0.76 -3.25 6.83
N MET A 120 -0.44 -2.01 6.48
CA MET A 120 -1.32 -0.87 6.74
C MET A 120 -2.62 -0.93 5.94
N VAL A 121 -2.61 -1.57 4.75
CA VAL A 121 -3.81 -1.76 3.93
C VAL A 121 -4.75 -2.78 4.57
N LEU A 122 -4.20 -3.76 5.27
CA LEU A 122 -5.00 -4.77 5.98
C LEU A 122 -5.62 -4.16 7.27
#